data_a5f20512556fa37c475e0c2def192432
#
_entry.id   a5f20512556fa37c475e0c2def192432
#
_cell.length_a   1.000
_cell.length_b   1.000
_cell.length_c   1.000
_cell.angle_alpha   90.00
_cell.angle_beta   90.00
_cell.angle_gamma   90.00
#
_symmetry.space_group_name_H-M   'P 1'
#
loop_
_entity.id
_entity.type
_entity.pdbx_description
1 polymer ?
#
loop_
_entity_poly.entity_id
_entity_poly.type
_entity_poly.pdbx_seq_one_letter_code
_entity_poly.pdbx_strand_id
1 'polypeptide(L)'
;MTQLVELQRHVGEFAAAGFAVYAISYDRRDALSRFADRYGITYNLLSDEGSAVIRRFGILNTIIDPRDPRAQAFYGIPYPGVYVVNEQGVVTEKFFNRHYATRTSVGTILDTALGRVLARTESPAADARTNQVRVQAFLADRTLTLETTTTLHVRLQVAAGPHVYGAPLPEGFFPTTVTVRPVQGLRVGTPVFPRTTPRRFEALRVTLPVYEGVVDVRIPVTRSAPLEQLASTRSRFGFTGPPTIDVPVVVDYQACSETICYRPGSARLTVKVPMGDLVFPRP
;
A
#
# COMPACT_ATOMS: atom_id res chain seq x y z
N MET A 1 12.66 11.79 -5.43
CA MET A 1 13.95 11.12 -5.18
C MET A 1 13.76 9.80 -4.45
N THR A 2 13.24 9.74 -3.23
CA THR A 2 13.07 8.51 -2.44
C THR A 2 12.40 7.36 -3.20
N GLN A 3 11.28 7.60 -3.89
CA GLN A 3 10.58 6.58 -4.66
C GLN A 3 11.43 5.99 -5.80
N LEU A 4 12.25 6.81 -6.49
CA LEU A 4 13.12 6.31 -7.56
C LEU A 4 14.21 5.36 -7.02
N VAL A 5 14.77 5.68 -5.87
CA VAL A 5 15.75 4.80 -5.19
C VAL A 5 15.08 3.53 -4.65
N GLU A 6 13.85 3.62 -4.15
CA GLU A 6 13.07 2.44 -3.75
C GLU A 6 12.73 1.55 -4.96
N LEU A 7 12.36 2.11 -6.11
CA LEU A 7 12.16 1.36 -7.35
C LEU A 7 13.41 0.58 -7.74
N GLN A 8 14.62 1.17 -7.57
CA GLN A 8 15.88 0.48 -7.83
C GLN A 8 16.06 -0.76 -6.93
N ARG A 9 15.68 -0.68 -5.67
CA ARG A 9 15.77 -1.82 -4.74
C ARG A 9 14.89 -2.99 -5.15
N HIS A 10 13.81 -2.72 -5.89
CA HIS A 10 12.82 -3.70 -6.34
C HIS A 10 12.90 -4.02 -7.84
N VAL A 11 13.88 -3.46 -8.58
CA VAL A 11 13.97 -3.67 -10.04
C VAL A 11 14.06 -5.14 -10.43
N GLY A 12 14.75 -5.95 -9.63
CA GLY A 12 14.83 -7.40 -9.85
C GLY A 12 13.49 -8.12 -9.66
N GLU A 13 12.65 -7.68 -8.70
CA GLU A 13 11.30 -8.23 -8.50
C GLU A 13 10.39 -7.89 -9.69
N PHE A 14 10.46 -6.66 -10.20
CA PHE A 14 9.74 -6.26 -11.41
C PHE A 14 10.18 -7.06 -12.63
N ALA A 15 11.49 -7.21 -12.84
CA ALA A 15 12.05 -7.99 -13.97
C ALA A 15 11.63 -9.47 -13.88
N ALA A 16 11.71 -10.09 -12.70
CA ALA A 16 11.28 -11.47 -12.49
C ALA A 16 9.77 -11.66 -12.73
N ALA A 17 9.00 -10.59 -12.60
CA ALA A 17 7.56 -10.55 -12.87
C ALA A 17 7.22 -10.18 -14.34
N GLY A 18 8.22 -9.97 -15.19
CA GLY A 18 8.05 -9.59 -16.60
C GLY A 18 7.80 -8.09 -16.82
N PHE A 19 8.00 -7.23 -15.81
CA PHE A 19 7.83 -5.79 -15.93
C PHE A 19 9.16 -5.09 -16.19
N ALA A 20 9.15 -4.13 -17.11
CA ALA A 20 10.22 -3.15 -17.29
C ALA A 20 9.88 -1.85 -16.54
N VAL A 21 10.85 -1.28 -15.84
CA VAL A 21 10.71 -0.04 -15.09
C VAL A 21 11.28 1.12 -15.89
N TYR A 22 10.50 2.19 -16.02
CA TYR A 22 10.92 3.45 -16.61
C TYR A 22 10.54 4.61 -15.70
N ALA A 23 11.36 5.64 -15.62
CA ALA A 23 10.96 6.90 -15.03
C ALA A 23 11.13 8.02 -16.06
N ILE A 24 10.16 8.94 -16.09
CA ILE A 24 10.22 10.12 -16.97
C ILE A 24 10.28 11.38 -16.12
N SER A 25 11.14 12.30 -16.50
CA SER A 25 11.30 13.61 -15.86
C SER A 25 11.50 14.70 -16.91
N TYR A 26 11.18 15.93 -16.56
CA TYR A 26 11.48 17.12 -17.37
C TYR A 26 12.96 17.53 -17.31
N ASP A 27 13.76 16.84 -16.47
CA ASP A 27 15.18 17.12 -16.30
C ASP A 27 15.99 16.76 -17.57
N ARG A 28 17.11 17.45 -17.74
CA ARG A 28 18.07 17.20 -18.82
C ARG A 28 18.76 15.84 -18.65
N ARG A 29 19.16 15.27 -19.79
CA ARG A 29 19.84 13.94 -19.81
C ARG A 29 21.08 13.88 -18.90
N ASP A 30 21.90 14.96 -18.88
CA ASP A 30 23.11 15.03 -18.06
C ASP A 30 22.78 15.03 -16.55
N ALA A 31 21.68 15.67 -16.15
CA ALA A 31 21.19 15.64 -14.78
C ALA A 31 20.69 14.25 -14.39
N LEU A 32 19.95 13.58 -15.27
CA LEU A 32 19.46 12.21 -15.06
C LEU A 32 20.61 11.21 -14.99
N SER A 33 21.66 11.35 -15.84
CA SER A 33 22.86 10.52 -15.78
C SER A 33 23.58 10.65 -14.44
N ARG A 34 23.86 11.89 -13.99
CA ARG A 34 24.47 12.10 -12.67
C ARG A 34 23.62 11.56 -11.51
N PHE A 35 22.30 11.64 -11.63
CA PHE A 35 21.40 11.05 -10.64
C PHE A 35 21.51 9.52 -10.67
N ALA A 36 21.48 8.89 -11.84
CA ALA A 36 21.61 7.45 -11.99
C ALA A 36 22.94 6.94 -11.38
N ASP A 37 24.06 7.56 -11.74
CA ASP A 37 25.39 7.21 -11.22
C ASP A 37 25.44 7.35 -9.70
N ARG A 38 24.91 8.46 -9.17
CA ARG A 38 24.96 8.76 -7.74
C ARG A 38 24.20 7.76 -6.88
N TYR A 39 23.05 7.27 -7.36
CA TYR A 39 22.13 6.41 -6.62
C TYR A 39 22.13 4.97 -7.11
N GLY A 40 23.00 4.62 -8.07
CA GLY A 40 23.09 3.27 -8.65
C GLY A 40 21.82 2.85 -9.36
N ILE A 41 21.13 3.78 -10.06
CA ILE A 41 19.92 3.49 -10.81
C ILE A 41 20.28 2.76 -12.10
N THR A 42 19.73 1.56 -12.30
CA THR A 42 19.99 0.73 -13.49
C THR A 42 18.84 0.66 -14.47
N TYR A 43 17.66 1.07 -14.07
CA TYR A 43 16.51 1.18 -14.97
C TYR A 43 16.51 2.51 -15.76
N ASN A 44 15.74 2.58 -16.84
CA ASN A 44 15.77 3.71 -17.75
C ASN A 44 15.16 4.99 -17.16
N LEU A 45 15.95 6.06 -17.13
CA LEU A 45 15.49 7.42 -16.86
C LEU A 45 15.33 8.16 -18.19
N LEU A 46 14.13 8.62 -18.48
CA LEU A 46 13.76 9.30 -19.73
C LEU A 46 13.67 10.81 -19.48
N SER A 47 14.32 11.58 -20.34
CA SER A 47 14.28 13.04 -20.35
C SER A 47 13.15 13.54 -21.25
N ASP A 48 12.25 14.35 -20.69
CA ASP A 48 11.18 15.05 -21.40
C ASP A 48 11.39 16.57 -21.27
N GLU A 49 12.55 17.06 -21.74
CA GLU A 49 12.83 18.49 -21.77
C GLU A 49 11.70 19.24 -22.47
N GLY A 50 11.18 20.30 -21.82
CA GLY A 50 10.02 21.03 -22.31
C GLY A 50 8.67 20.36 -22.03
N SER A 51 8.64 19.20 -21.36
CA SER A 51 7.43 18.54 -20.85
C SER A 51 6.39 18.19 -21.92
N ALA A 52 6.82 17.80 -23.12
CA ALA A 52 5.92 17.48 -24.23
C ALA A 52 5.09 16.21 -23.95
N VAL A 53 5.74 15.15 -23.47
CA VAL A 53 5.09 13.89 -23.11
C VAL A 53 4.23 14.08 -21.86
N ILE A 54 4.75 14.78 -20.84
CA ILE A 54 4.03 15.12 -19.61
C ILE A 54 2.71 15.83 -19.92
N ARG A 55 2.70 16.78 -20.89
CA ARG A 55 1.46 17.45 -21.34
C ARG A 55 0.52 16.49 -22.05
N ARG A 56 1.02 15.61 -22.91
CA ARG A 56 0.19 14.63 -23.64
C ARG A 56 -0.49 13.64 -22.71
N PHE A 57 0.15 13.28 -21.59
CA PHE A 57 -0.45 12.47 -20.55
C PHE A 57 -1.42 13.24 -19.63
N GLY A 58 -1.53 14.56 -19.79
CA GLY A 58 -2.40 15.41 -18.98
C GLY A 58 -1.96 15.52 -17.52
N ILE A 59 -0.68 15.30 -17.23
CA ILE A 59 -0.13 15.28 -15.87
C ILE A 59 0.76 16.47 -15.53
N LEU A 60 0.79 17.49 -16.38
CA LEU A 60 1.50 18.73 -16.06
C LEU A 60 0.92 19.34 -14.77
N ASN A 61 1.79 19.72 -13.85
CA ASN A 61 1.35 20.38 -12.61
C ASN A 61 0.87 21.80 -12.92
N THR A 62 -0.44 21.97 -13.03
CA THR A 62 -1.10 23.25 -13.35
C THR A 62 -1.20 24.22 -12.18
N ILE A 63 -0.82 23.82 -10.96
CA ILE A 63 -0.75 24.70 -9.79
C ILE A 63 0.45 25.66 -9.92
N ILE A 64 1.50 25.25 -10.66
CA ILE A 64 2.68 26.07 -10.88
C ILE A 64 2.40 27.05 -12.03
N ASP A 65 2.20 28.33 -11.67
CA ASP A 65 1.99 29.39 -12.66
C ASP A 65 3.35 29.81 -13.28
N PRO A 66 3.54 29.67 -14.62
CA PRO A 66 4.78 30.09 -15.27
C PRO A 66 5.03 31.60 -15.20
N ARG A 67 4.00 32.39 -14.87
CA ARG A 67 4.10 33.85 -14.73
C ARG A 67 4.56 34.30 -13.34
N ASP A 68 4.55 33.38 -12.35
CA ASP A 68 5.11 33.67 -11.04
C ASP A 68 6.63 33.49 -11.06
N PRO A 69 7.42 34.55 -10.90
CA PRO A 69 8.89 34.46 -10.92
C PRO A 69 9.47 33.49 -9.89
N ARG A 70 8.75 33.25 -8.78
CA ARG A 70 9.17 32.33 -7.70
C ARG A 70 8.95 30.86 -8.08
N ALA A 71 7.99 30.60 -8.93
CA ALA A 71 7.59 29.28 -9.35
C ALA A 71 8.11 28.89 -10.75
N GLN A 72 8.56 29.86 -11.55
CA GLN A 72 8.98 29.67 -12.94
C GLN A 72 10.04 28.57 -13.10
N ALA A 73 11.00 28.46 -12.17
CA ALA A 73 12.04 27.43 -12.18
C ALA A 73 11.50 25.99 -12.03
N PHE A 74 10.28 25.86 -11.51
CA PHE A 74 9.60 24.58 -11.31
C PHE A 74 8.53 24.30 -12.36
N TYR A 75 8.31 25.22 -13.32
CA TYR A 75 7.34 25.01 -14.37
C TYR A 75 7.78 23.88 -15.31
N GLY A 76 6.85 22.99 -15.62
CA GLY A 76 7.14 21.77 -16.40
C GLY A 76 7.13 20.48 -15.56
N ILE A 77 7.19 20.60 -14.23
CA ILE A 77 7.09 19.46 -13.33
C ILE A 77 5.74 18.76 -13.51
N PRO A 78 5.69 17.42 -13.62
CA PRO A 78 4.43 16.67 -13.63
C PRO A 78 3.84 16.54 -12.22
N TYR A 79 2.54 16.28 -12.15
CA TYR A 79 1.99 15.61 -10.98
C TYR A 79 2.67 14.26 -10.84
N PRO A 80 3.21 13.94 -9.64
CA PRO A 80 3.91 12.69 -9.44
C PRO A 80 2.92 11.52 -9.43
N GLY A 81 3.21 10.49 -10.18
CA GLY A 81 2.38 9.30 -10.27
C GLY A 81 3.08 8.15 -10.95
N VAL A 82 2.41 7.01 -10.99
CA VAL A 82 2.88 5.81 -11.68
C VAL A 82 1.74 5.26 -12.53
N TYR A 83 2.07 4.84 -13.74
CA TYR A 83 1.22 4.06 -14.62
C TYR A 83 1.77 2.64 -14.73
N VAL A 84 0.89 1.65 -14.70
CA VAL A 84 1.19 0.30 -15.16
C VAL A 84 0.58 0.16 -16.55
N VAL A 85 1.39 -0.30 -17.50
CA VAL A 85 1.01 -0.40 -18.91
C VAL A 85 1.23 -1.85 -19.36
N ASN A 86 0.27 -2.44 -20.03
CA ASN A 86 0.39 -3.79 -20.59
C ASN A 86 1.19 -3.79 -21.91
N GLU A 87 1.44 -4.98 -22.47
CA GLU A 87 2.18 -5.16 -23.73
C GLU A 87 1.52 -4.48 -24.93
N GLN A 88 0.21 -4.25 -24.88
CA GLN A 88 -0.55 -3.55 -25.94
C GLN A 88 -0.49 -2.02 -25.79
N GLY A 89 0.27 -1.49 -24.80
CA GLY A 89 0.36 -0.05 -24.54
C GLY A 89 -0.84 0.54 -23.80
N VAL A 90 -1.72 -0.30 -23.24
CA VAL A 90 -2.89 0.13 -22.48
C VAL A 90 -2.55 0.31 -21.01
N VAL A 91 -2.93 1.45 -20.43
CA VAL A 91 -2.79 1.71 -19.00
C VAL A 91 -3.79 0.84 -18.24
N THR A 92 -3.27 -0.09 -17.45
CA THR A 92 -4.07 -1.00 -16.62
C THR A 92 -4.27 -0.46 -15.20
N GLU A 93 -3.27 0.25 -14.66
CA GLU A 93 -3.33 0.82 -13.31
C GLU A 93 -2.74 2.23 -13.26
N LYS A 94 -3.25 3.05 -12.35
CA LYS A 94 -2.80 4.42 -12.11
C LYS A 94 -2.65 4.69 -10.61
N PHE A 95 -1.50 5.21 -10.21
CA PHE A 95 -1.22 5.61 -8.83
C PHE A 95 -0.89 7.10 -8.77
N PHE A 96 -1.89 7.90 -8.45
CA PHE A 96 -1.77 9.34 -8.25
C PHE A 96 -2.40 9.73 -6.92
N ASN A 97 -1.69 10.54 -6.15
CA ASN A 97 -2.17 11.03 -4.87
C ASN A 97 -2.61 12.50 -5.00
N ARG A 98 -3.68 12.89 -4.29
CA ARG A 98 -4.16 14.28 -4.27
C ARG A 98 -3.12 15.24 -3.70
N HIS A 99 -2.37 14.78 -2.69
CA HIS A 99 -1.30 15.56 -2.10
C HIS A 99 0.00 15.33 -2.87
N TYR A 100 0.60 16.40 -3.38
CA TYR A 100 1.75 16.32 -4.29
C TYR A 100 3.01 15.66 -3.67
N ALA A 101 3.16 15.71 -2.35
CA ALA A 101 4.29 15.10 -1.65
C ALA A 101 4.08 13.58 -1.40
N THR A 102 2.83 13.12 -1.40
CA THR A 102 2.50 11.72 -1.11
C THR A 102 2.79 10.82 -2.32
N ARG A 103 3.36 9.65 -2.06
CA ARG A 103 3.67 8.62 -3.07
C ARG A 103 3.04 7.30 -2.68
N THR A 104 2.64 6.51 -3.68
CA THR A 104 2.32 5.10 -3.45
C THR A 104 3.63 4.31 -3.33
N SER A 105 3.71 3.41 -2.37
CA SER A 105 4.88 2.59 -2.13
C SER A 105 5.15 1.61 -3.28
N VAL A 106 6.40 1.22 -3.43
CA VAL A 106 6.82 0.30 -4.50
C VAL A 106 6.22 -1.08 -4.29
N GLY A 107 6.13 -1.56 -3.03
CA GLY A 107 5.49 -2.83 -2.71
C GLY A 107 4.01 -2.86 -3.11
N THR A 108 3.26 -1.78 -2.82
CA THR A 108 1.86 -1.65 -3.24
C THR A 108 1.71 -1.62 -4.77
N ILE A 109 2.58 -0.91 -5.48
CA ILE A 109 2.59 -0.86 -6.95
C ILE A 109 2.82 -2.27 -7.52
N LEU A 110 3.82 -2.99 -7.00
CA LEU A 110 4.17 -4.33 -7.46
C LEU A 110 3.05 -5.33 -7.21
N ASP A 111 2.47 -5.35 -6.00
CA ASP A 111 1.35 -6.26 -5.67
C ASP A 111 0.13 -6.02 -6.58
N THR A 112 -0.16 -4.75 -6.88
CA THR A 112 -1.27 -4.39 -7.78
C THR A 112 -0.95 -4.78 -9.23
N ALA A 113 0.26 -4.51 -9.71
CA ALA A 113 0.69 -4.87 -11.06
C ALA A 113 0.66 -6.38 -11.30
N LEU A 114 0.99 -7.17 -10.27
CA LEU A 114 0.92 -8.63 -10.33
C LEU A 114 -0.50 -9.19 -10.15
N GLY A 115 -1.47 -8.38 -9.74
CA GLY A 115 -2.82 -8.82 -9.37
C GLY A 115 -2.85 -9.79 -8.18
N ARG A 116 -1.77 -9.84 -7.40
CA ARG A 116 -1.64 -10.73 -6.23
C ARG A 116 -0.79 -10.09 -5.13
N VAL A 117 -1.10 -10.46 -3.90
CA VAL A 117 -0.37 -10.02 -2.71
C VAL A 117 0.86 -10.90 -2.50
N LEU A 118 2.03 -10.30 -2.54
CA LEU A 118 3.29 -10.98 -2.24
C LEU A 118 3.57 -10.91 -0.73
N ALA A 119 3.52 -12.06 -0.05
CA ALA A 119 4.04 -12.16 1.31
C ALA A 119 5.59 -12.17 1.24
N ARG A 120 6.19 -11.04 1.53
CA ARG A 120 7.66 -10.90 1.55
C ARG A 120 8.18 -11.28 2.93
N THR A 121 9.21 -12.10 2.98
CA THR A 121 9.78 -12.65 4.23
C THR A 121 10.24 -11.56 5.22
N GLU A 122 10.60 -10.38 4.70
CA GLU A 122 11.10 -9.27 5.50
C GLU A 122 10.05 -8.16 5.76
N SER A 123 8.81 -8.38 5.33
CA SER A 123 7.73 -7.43 5.62
C SER A 123 7.30 -7.55 7.08
N PRO A 124 7.08 -6.42 7.78
CA PRO A 124 6.51 -6.43 9.12
C PRO A 124 5.19 -7.18 9.15
N ALA A 125 5.08 -8.18 10.01
CA ALA A 125 3.90 -9.04 10.08
C ALA A 125 3.51 -9.40 11.52
N ALA A 126 2.24 -9.72 11.71
CA ALA A 126 1.68 -10.29 12.93
C ALA A 126 0.67 -11.40 12.56
N ASP A 127 0.51 -12.37 13.45
CA ASP A 127 -0.34 -13.55 13.23
C ASP A 127 -1.19 -13.84 14.47
N ALA A 128 -2.44 -14.22 14.27
CA ALA A 128 -3.33 -14.72 15.30
C ALA A 128 -4.16 -15.88 14.75
N ARG A 129 -4.46 -16.86 15.55
CA ARG A 129 -5.18 -18.07 15.15
C ARG A 129 -6.33 -18.39 16.08
N THR A 130 -7.45 -18.77 15.50
CA THR A 130 -8.56 -19.47 16.15
C THR A 130 -8.73 -20.86 15.51
N ASN A 131 -9.68 -21.67 15.98
CA ASN A 131 -9.92 -22.98 15.40
C ASN A 131 -10.39 -22.92 13.93
N GLN A 132 -11.12 -21.87 13.54
CA GLN A 132 -11.74 -21.77 12.21
C GLN A 132 -11.03 -20.79 11.29
N VAL A 133 -10.33 -19.79 11.84
CA VAL A 133 -9.73 -18.70 11.06
C VAL A 133 -8.33 -18.39 11.58
N ARG A 134 -7.37 -18.36 10.67
CA ARG A 134 -6.06 -17.75 10.91
C ARG A 134 -6.08 -16.35 10.33
N VAL A 135 -5.65 -15.37 11.10
CA VAL A 135 -5.55 -13.98 10.68
C VAL A 135 -4.08 -13.55 10.66
N GLN A 136 -3.64 -13.02 9.54
CA GLN A 136 -2.31 -12.43 9.37
C GLN A 136 -2.46 -10.97 8.98
N ALA A 137 -1.67 -10.09 9.57
CA ALA A 137 -1.56 -8.70 9.13
C ALA A 137 -0.11 -8.41 8.75
N PHE A 138 0.13 -7.83 7.59
CA PHE A 138 1.48 -7.52 7.11
C PHE A 138 1.48 -6.33 6.14
N LEU A 139 2.62 -5.64 6.04
CA LEU A 139 2.77 -4.54 5.08
C LEU A 139 3.27 -5.04 3.72
N ALA A 140 2.88 -4.33 2.66
CA ALA A 140 3.44 -4.53 1.32
C ALA A 140 4.93 -4.17 1.26
N ASP A 141 5.42 -3.34 2.17
CA ASP A 141 6.79 -2.85 2.22
C ASP A 141 7.49 -3.20 3.54
N ARG A 142 8.83 -3.17 3.54
CA ARG A 142 9.64 -3.45 4.73
C ARG A 142 9.58 -2.33 5.77
N THR A 143 9.38 -1.11 5.32
CA THR A 143 9.40 0.10 6.15
C THR A 143 8.28 1.05 5.77
N LEU A 144 7.91 1.93 6.69
CA LEU A 144 6.94 2.98 6.46
C LEU A 144 7.67 4.33 6.36
N THR A 145 7.81 4.82 5.14
CA THR A 145 8.49 6.09 4.83
C THR A 145 7.51 7.27 4.92
N LEU A 146 8.02 8.44 5.32
CA LEU A 146 7.22 9.67 5.43
C LEU A 146 6.56 10.02 4.09
N GLU A 147 5.28 10.43 4.16
CA GLU A 147 4.43 10.78 3.00
C GLU A 147 4.39 9.67 1.92
N THR A 148 4.55 8.40 2.36
CA THR A 148 4.35 7.24 1.49
C THR A 148 3.14 6.46 1.94
N THR A 149 2.22 6.21 1.01
CA THR A 149 1.06 5.33 1.22
C THR A 149 1.45 3.92 0.83
N THR A 150 1.43 3.02 1.80
CA THR A 150 1.60 1.57 1.59
C THR A 150 0.31 0.84 1.89
N THR A 151 0.23 -0.42 1.51
CA THR A 151 -0.91 -1.29 1.83
C THR A 151 -0.58 -2.15 3.05
N LEU A 152 -1.43 -2.04 4.07
CA LEU A 152 -1.53 -3.03 5.13
C LEU A 152 -2.51 -4.11 4.66
N HIS A 153 -2.01 -5.32 4.46
CA HIS A 153 -2.81 -6.48 4.13
C HIS A 153 -3.29 -7.16 5.41
N VAL A 154 -4.57 -7.51 5.42
CA VAL A 154 -5.13 -8.37 6.47
C VAL A 154 -5.71 -9.60 5.78
N ARG A 155 -5.04 -10.73 5.96
CA ARG A 155 -5.39 -12.00 5.34
C ARG A 155 -6.08 -12.90 6.36
N LEU A 156 -7.30 -13.29 6.05
CA LEU A 156 -8.01 -14.33 6.79
C LEU A 156 -7.90 -15.63 5.99
N GLN A 157 -7.43 -16.68 6.63
CA GLN A 157 -7.46 -18.04 6.11
C GLN A 157 -8.56 -18.79 6.85
N VAL A 158 -9.70 -18.91 6.19
CA VAL A 158 -10.85 -19.65 6.71
C VAL A 158 -10.61 -21.14 6.48
N ALA A 159 -10.79 -21.97 7.51
CA ALA A 159 -10.65 -23.42 7.40
C ALA A 159 -11.58 -24.00 6.33
N ALA A 160 -11.28 -25.19 5.83
CA ALA A 160 -12.15 -25.88 4.89
C ALA A 160 -13.50 -26.24 5.54
N GLY A 161 -14.60 -25.94 4.86
CA GLY A 161 -15.97 -26.17 5.32
C GLY A 161 -16.65 -24.93 5.91
N PRO A 162 -16.09 -24.23 6.89
CA PRO A 162 -16.62 -22.95 7.36
C PRO A 162 -16.52 -21.83 6.32
N HIS A 163 -17.38 -20.82 6.52
CA HIS A 163 -17.35 -19.53 5.83
C HIS A 163 -17.46 -18.40 6.86
N VAL A 164 -17.12 -17.18 6.46
CA VAL A 164 -17.38 -15.95 7.22
C VAL A 164 -18.21 -15.00 6.37
N TYR A 165 -18.96 -14.11 7.02
CA TYR A 165 -19.90 -13.25 6.31
C TYR A 165 -19.24 -11.96 5.83
N GLY A 166 -19.62 -11.54 4.62
CA GLY A 166 -19.37 -10.18 4.12
C GLY A 166 -20.50 -9.22 4.51
N ALA A 167 -20.54 -8.05 3.93
CA ALA A 167 -21.60 -7.06 4.12
C ALA A 167 -22.20 -6.67 2.75
N PRO A 168 -23.48 -6.21 2.70
CA PRO A 168 -24.41 -6.01 3.80
C PRO A 168 -25.09 -7.31 4.26
N LEU A 169 -25.56 -7.35 5.52
CA LEU A 169 -26.25 -8.50 6.11
C LEU A 169 -27.59 -8.07 6.75
N PRO A 170 -28.57 -9.01 6.82
CA PRO A 170 -29.76 -8.82 7.65
C PRO A 170 -29.40 -8.78 9.14
N GLU A 171 -30.35 -8.31 9.97
CA GLU A 171 -30.23 -8.32 11.41
C GLU A 171 -29.99 -9.75 11.95
N GLY A 172 -29.18 -9.85 12.99
CA GLY A 172 -28.82 -11.13 13.63
C GLY A 172 -27.58 -11.83 13.06
N PHE A 173 -27.00 -11.34 11.98
CA PHE A 173 -25.74 -11.83 11.41
C PHE A 173 -24.58 -10.86 11.69
N PHE A 174 -23.37 -11.40 11.82
CA PHE A 174 -22.16 -10.64 12.12
C PHE A 174 -21.23 -10.58 10.90
N PRO A 175 -21.07 -9.40 10.25
CA PRO A 175 -20.14 -9.27 9.13
C PRO A 175 -18.69 -9.35 9.60
N THR A 176 -17.83 -9.78 8.72
CA THR A 176 -16.39 -9.64 8.92
C THR A 176 -16.01 -8.16 8.83
N THR A 177 -15.35 -7.65 9.87
CA THR A 177 -14.85 -6.28 9.92
C THR A 177 -13.35 -6.25 10.20
N VAL A 178 -12.67 -5.26 9.66
CA VAL A 178 -11.26 -5.01 9.94
C VAL A 178 -11.11 -3.55 10.35
N THR A 179 -10.54 -3.33 11.51
CA THR A 179 -10.32 -2.01 12.08
C THR A 179 -8.85 -1.84 12.46
N VAL A 180 -8.23 -0.77 11.99
CA VAL A 180 -6.94 -0.29 12.49
C VAL A 180 -7.21 0.79 13.52
N ARG A 181 -6.74 0.59 14.76
CA ARG A 181 -6.91 1.60 15.80
C ARG A 181 -6.07 2.84 15.49
N PRO A 182 -6.53 4.04 15.89
CA PRO A 182 -5.77 5.27 15.67
C PRO A 182 -4.36 5.19 16.23
N VAL A 183 -3.39 5.61 15.42
CA VAL A 183 -1.97 5.68 15.79
C VAL A 183 -1.45 7.05 15.40
N GLN A 184 -0.75 7.72 16.33
CA GLN A 184 -0.17 9.03 16.06
C GLN A 184 0.79 8.97 14.87
N GLY A 185 0.66 9.91 13.93
CA GLY A 185 1.51 9.98 12.75
C GLY A 185 1.14 8.98 11.64
N LEU A 186 0.03 8.25 11.78
CA LEU A 186 -0.48 7.34 10.77
C LEU A 186 -1.88 7.75 10.32
N ARG A 187 -2.05 7.98 9.01
CA ARG A 187 -3.36 8.10 8.38
C ARG A 187 -3.76 6.72 7.86
N VAL A 188 -4.93 6.27 8.24
CA VAL A 188 -5.49 4.97 7.84
C VAL A 188 -6.66 5.21 6.91
N GLY A 189 -6.63 4.61 5.73
CA GLY A 189 -7.73 4.65 4.78
C GLY A 189 -8.80 3.59 5.07
N THR A 190 -9.85 3.59 4.26
CA THR A 190 -10.95 2.62 4.37
C THR A 190 -10.47 1.22 3.95
N PRO A 191 -10.78 0.17 4.73
CA PRO A 191 -10.52 -1.21 4.34
C PRO A 191 -11.26 -1.58 3.05
N VAL A 192 -10.56 -2.19 2.11
CA VAL A 192 -11.09 -2.68 0.84
C VAL A 192 -11.15 -4.19 0.90
N PHE A 193 -12.35 -4.72 0.94
CA PHE A 193 -12.63 -6.16 0.95
C PHE A 193 -12.69 -6.71 -0.48
N PRO A 194 -12.35 -8.00 -0.68
CA PRO A 194 -12.60 -8.67 -1.95
C PRO A 194 -14.11 -8.83 -2.19
N ARG A 195 -14.48 -9.26 -3.38
CA ARG A 195 -15.88 -9.58 -3.69
C ARG A 195 -16.31 -10.80 -2.88
N THR A 196 -17.53 -10.75 -2.35
CA THR A 196 -18.19 -11.90 -1.71
C THR A 196 -18.76 -12.84 -2.75
N THR A 197 -18.95 -14.11 -2.36
CA THR A 197 -19.75 -15.07 -3.11
C THR A 197 -21.13 -15.15 -2.46
N PRO A 198 -22.22 -14.95 -3.24
CA PRO A 198 -23.57 -15.14 -2.71
C PRO A 198 -23.81 -16.64 -2.47
N ARG A 199 -24.23 -16.99 -1.25
CA ARG A 199 -24.55 -18.37 -0.87
C ARG A 199 -25.99 -18.46 -0.38
N ARG A 200 -26.75 -19.43 -0.93
CA ARG A 200 -28.12 -19.72 -0.52
C ARG A 200 -28.12 -20.62 0.71
N PHE A 201 -28.86 -20.23 1.74
CA PHE A 201 -29.08 -21.01 2.96
C PHE A 201 -30.55 -21.46 2.96
N GLU A 202 -30.79 -22.71 2.59
CA GLU A 202 -32.15 -23.23 2.39
C GLU A 202 -32.96 -23.24 3.68
N ALA A 203 -32.35 -23.62 4.80
CA ALA A 203 -33.00 -23.66 6.12
C ALA A 203 -33.52 -22.26 6.55
N LEU A 204 -32.80 -21.20 6.17
CA LEU A 204 -33.14 -19.80 6.50
C LEU A 204 -33.88 -19.09 5.37
N ARG A 205 -33.96 -19.70 4.19
CA ARG A 205 -34.53 -19.13 2.95
C ARG A 205 -33.93 -17.77 2.55
N VAL A 206 -32.64 -17.55 2.87
CA VAL A 206 -31.93 -16.32 2.56
C VAL A 206 -30.68 -16.60 1.73
N THR A 207 -30.25 -15.60 0.95
CA THR A 207 -28.95 -15.60 0.28
C THR A 207 -28.08 -14.56 0.93
N LEU A 208 -26.91 -14.98 1.44
CA LEU A 208 -26.00 -14.11 2.16
C LEU A 208 -24.65 -14.00 1.43
N PRO A 209 -23.98 -12.85 1.50
CA PRO A 209 -22.63 -12.68 1.00
C PRO A 209 -21.64 -13.37 1.94
N VAL A 210 -20.86 -14.32 1.43
CA VAL A 210 -19.88 -15.07 2.21
C VAL A 210 -18.48 -14.96 1.64
N TYR A 211 -17.49 -15.21 2.50
CA TYR A 211 -16.10 -15.46 2.15
C TYR A 211 -15.71 -16.87 2.59
N GLU A 212 -14.95 -17.56 1.74
CA GLU A 212 -14.39 -18.89 1.98
C GLU A 212 -12.90 -18.89 1.62
N GLY A 213 -12.14 -19.80 2.22
CA GLY A 213 -10.71 -19.95 1.93
C GLY A 213 -9.90 -18.70 2.32
N VAL A 214 -9.24 -18.07 1.35
CA VAL A 214 -8.37 -16.90 1.59
C VAL A 214 -9.10 -15.59 1.28
N VAL A 215 -9.13 -14.71 2.28
CA VAL A 215 -9.74 -13.37 2.18
C VAL A 215 -8.66 -12.33 2.42
N ASP A 216 -8.28 -11.58 1.38
CA ASP A 216 -7.27 -10.50 1.49
C ASP A 216 -7.96 -9.14 1.55
N VAL A 217 -7.94 -8.51 2.72
CA VAL A 217 -8.42 -7.14 2.94
C VAL A 217 -7.23 -6.18 2.82
N ARG A 218 -7.39 -5.12 2.03
CA ARG A 218 -6.36 -4.11 1.77
C ARG A 218 -6.70 -2.80 2.45
N ILE A 219 -5.77 -2.25 3.21
CA ILE A 219 -5.96 -1.00 3.95
C ILE A 219 -4.83 -0.04 3.60
N PRO A 220 -5.12 1.07 2.91
CA PRO A 220 -4.11 2.10 2.68
C PRO A 220 -3.66 2.72 4.00
N VAL A 221 -2.37 2.76 4.24
CA VAL A 221 -1.79 3.43 5.41
C VAL A 221 -0.70 4.40 4.96
N THR A 222 -0.69 5.61 5.52
CA THR A 222 0.25 6.67 5.15
C THR A 222 0.87 7.24 6.41
N ARG A 223 2.20 7.24 6.49
CA ARG A 223 2.90 7.96 7.54
C ARG A 223 2.87 9.46 7.24
N SER A 224 2.33 10.25 8.18
CA SER A 224 2.10 11.69 8.03
C SER A 224 2.86 12.55 9.03
N ALA A 225 3.67 11.96 9.93
CA ALA A 225 4.47 12.69 10.90
C ALA A 225 5.97 12.44 10.74
N PRO A 226 6.81 13.46 10.88
CA PRO A 226 8.26 13.34 10.89
C PRO A 226 8.76 12.42 12.00
N LEU A 227 9.95 11.84 11.80
CA LEU A 227 10.61 10.98 12.79
C LEU A 227 10.85 11.68 14.12
N GLU A 228 11.18 12.99 14.11
CA GLU A 228 11.46 13.78 15.28
C GLU A 228 10.25 13.83 16.22
N GLN A 229 9.04 13.94 15.70
CA GLN A 229 7.80 13.92 16.49
C GLN A 229 7.53 12.54 17.10
N LEU A 230 7.94 11.47 16.44
CA LEU A 230 7.80 10.09 16.93
C LEU A 230 8.97 9.70 17.85
N ALA A 231 10.17 10.28 17.63
CA ALA A 231 11.37 10.03 18.43
C ALA A 231 11.25 10.56 19.86
N SER A 232 10.48 11.64 20.11
CA SER A 232 10.24 12.16 21.45
C SER A 232 9.56 11.13 22.38
N THR A 233 8.72 10.28 21.84
CA THR A 233 8.09 9.16 22.57
C THR A 233 9.11 8.04 22.83
N ARG A 234 10.05 7.87 21.92
CA ARG A 234 11.05 6.79 21.95
C ARG A 234 12.14 7.01 23.00
N SER A 235 12.66 8.23 23.12
CA SER A 235 13.72 8.56 24.10
C SER A 235 13.26 8.35 25.54
N ARG A 236 11.95 8.44 25.82
CA ARG A 236 11.38 8.19 27.15
C ARG A 236 11.39 6.72 27.56
N PHE A 237 11.45 5.78 26.60
CA PHE A 237 11.40 4.35 26.85
C PHE A 237 12.72 3.61 26.60
N GLY A 238 13.81 4.31 26.27
CA GLY A 238 15.16 3.74 26.15
C GLY A 238 15.36 2.76 24.98
N PHE A 239 14.55 2.84 23.92
CA PHE A 239 14.72 1.98 22.75
C PHE A 239 15.99 2.30 21.95
N THR A 240 16.83 1.32 21.71
CA THR A 240 18.09 1.46 20.95
C THR A 240 18.03 0.97 19.50
N GLY A 241 16.96 0.23 19.12
CA GLY A 241 16.77 -0.27 17.76
C GLY A 241 16.27 0.78 16.74
N PRO A 242 16.07 0.45 15.46
CA PRO A 242 15.46 1.36 14.51
C PRO A 242 14.06 1.78 15.00
N PRO A 243 13.64 3.05 14.73
CA PRO A 243 12.34 3.53 15.16
C PRO A 243 11.23 2.66 14.57
N THR A 244 10.31 2.21 15.41
CA THR A 244 9.16 1.43 15.01
C THR A 244 7.87 2.10 15.46
N ILE A 245 6.79 1.85 14.74
CA ILE A 245 5.44 2.20 15.13
C ILE A 245 4.62 0.93 15.28
N ASP A 246 3.86 0.83 16.35
CA ASP A 246 2.93 -0.29 16.55
C ASP A 246 1.61 0.05 15.86
N VAL A 247 1.17 -0.83 14.95
CA VAL A 247 -0.08 -0.70 14.20
C VAL A 247 -1.06 -1.77 14.70
N PRO A 248 -1.99 -1.40 15.61
CA PRO A 248 -2.95 -2.35 16.15
C PRO A 248 -4.08 -2.61 15.15
N VAL A 249 -4.34 -3.89 14.88
CA VAL A 249 -5.37 -4.37 13.98
C VAL A 249 -6.35 -5.24 14.75
N VAL A 250 -7.63 -5.00 14.55
CA VAL A 250 -8.72 -5.83 15.12
C VAL A 250 -9.53 -6.38 13.96
N VAL A 251 -9.75 -7.68 13.96
CA VAL A 251 -10.58 -8.39 12.99
C VAL A 251 -11.68 -9.10 13.75
N ASP A 252 -12.93 -8.65 13.55
CA ASP A 252 -14.11 -9.29 14.11
C ASP A 252 -14.81 -10.07 13.00
N TYR A 253 -15.26 -11.28 13.31
CA TYR A 253 -15.93 -12.16 12.36
C TYR A 253 -16.81 -13.19 13.07
N GLN A 254 -17.72 -13.80 12.34
CA GLN A 254 -18.42 -15.02 12.75
C GLN A 254 -18.19 -16.09 11.69
N ALA A 255 -17.62 -17.22 12.10
CA ALA A 255 -17.49 -18.37 11.24
C ALA A 255 -18.70 -19.28 11.41
N CYS A 256 -19.23 -19.79 10.29
CA CYS A 256 -20.33 -20.76 10.28
C CYS A 256 -20.00 -21.91 9.31
N SER A 257 -20.43 -23.11 9.66
CA SER A 257 -20.49 -24.25 8.74
C SER A 257 -21.89 -24.37 8.14
N GLU A 258 -22.17 -25.47 7.45
CA GLU A 258 -23.53 -25.81 6.95
C GLU A 258 -24.56 -25.92 8.08
N THR A 259 -24.13 -26.38 9.26
CA THR A 259 -25.02 -26.77 10.35
C THR A 259 -24.82 -25.99 11.65
N ILE A 260 -23.68 -25.34 11.82
CA ILE A 260 -23.32 -24.68 13.08
C ILE A 260 -22.71 -23.32 12.80
N CYS A 261 -23.22 -22.27 13.46
CA CYS A 261 -22.55 -20.99 13.60
C CYS A 261 -21.77 -20.97 14.93
N TYR A 262 -20.48 -20.70 14.81
CA TYR A 262 -19.61 -20.54 15.98
C TYR A 262 -19.87 -19.18 16.64
N ARG A 263 -19.45 -19.03 17.88
CA ARG A 263 -19.53 -17.73 18.55
C ARG A 263 -18.71 -16.70 17.77
N PRO A 264 -19.16 -15.44 17.68
CA PRO A 264 -18.37 -14.37 17.10
C PRO A 264 -16.95 -14.33 17.70
N GLY A 265 -15.95 -14.26 16.83
CA GLY A 265 -14.54 -14.23 17.19
C GLY A 265 -13.95 -12.84 16.94
N SER A 266 -12.91 -12.52 17.70
CA SER A 266 -12.13 -11.29 17.53
C SER A 266 -10.64 -11.66 17.56
N ALA A 267 -9.92 -11.36 16.49
CA ALA A 267 -8.46 -11.47 16.44
C ALA A 267 -7.86 -10.07 16.62
N ARG A 268 -6.90 -9.96 17.54
CA ARG A 268 -6.18 -8.72 17.82
C ARG A 268 -4.71 -8.91 17.51
N LEU A 269 -4.16 -8.10 16.63
CA LEU A 269 -2.79 -8.16 16.18
C LEU A 269 -2.13 -6.79 16.35
N THR A 270 -0.81 -6.79 16.49
CA THR A 270 -0.01 -5.56 16.45
C THR A 270 1.13 -5.78 15.49
N VAL A 271 1.11 -5.06 14.35
CA VAL A 271 2.21 -5.08 13.39
C VAL A 271 3.24 -4.05 13.83
N LYS A 272 4.45 -4.49 14.14
CA LYS A 272 5.58 -3.60 14.47
C LYS A 272 6.27 -3.17 13.20
N VAL A 273 6.06 -1.91 12.80
CA VAL A 273 6.50 -1.39 11.51
C VAL A 273 7.74 -0.52 11.69
N PRO A 274 8.89 -0.90 11.09
CA PRO A 274 10.07 -0.03 11.06
C PRO A 274 9.79 1.24 10.25
N MET A 275 10.32 2.37 10.72
CA MET A 275 10.25 3.64 10.02
C MET A 275 11.38 3.74 9.00
N GLY A 276 11.04 4.09 7.76
CA GLY A 276 12.00 4.39 6.69
C GLY A 276 12.34 5.88 6.66
N ASP A 277 13.55 6.18 6.26
CA ASP A 277 14.04 7.55 6.08
C ASP A 277 13.81 8.02 4.64
N LEU A 278 13.69 9.35 4.49
CA LEU A 278 13.72 9.97 3.17
C LEU A 278 15.15 9.94 2.61
N VAL A 279 15.26 9.70 1.31
CA VAL A 279 16.53 9.87 0.60
C VAL A 279 16.71 11.36 0.30
N PHE A 280 17.69 11.98 0.95
CA PHE A 280 18.07 13.36 0.70
C PHE A 280 19.24 13.44 -0.27
N PRO A 281 19.38 14.55 -1.03
CA PRO A 281 20.59 14.81 -1.77
C PRO A 281 21.77 14.82 -0.80
N ARG A 282 22.78 13.98 -1.05
CA ARG A 282 24.06 14.15 -0.35
C ARG A 282 24.75 15.38 -0.92
N PRO A 283 25.35 16.23 -0.11
CA PRO A 283 26.09 17.38 -0.59
C PRO A 283 27.19 17.01 -1.57
#